data_ca92e2d0da7f905b11910b9c65eac46e
#
_entry.id   ca92e2d0da7f905b11910b9c65eac46e
#
_cell.length_a   1.000
_cell.length_b   1.000
_cell.length_c   1.000
_cell.angle_alpha   90.00
_cell.angle_beta   90.00
_cell.angle_gamma   90.00
#
_symmetry.space_group_name_H-M   'P 1'
#
loop_
_entity.id
_entity.type
_entity.pdbx_description
1 polymer ?
#
loop_
_entity_poly.entity_id
_entity_poly.type
_entity_poly.pdbx_seq_one_letter_code
_entity_poly.pdbx_strand_id
1 'polypeptide(L)'
;VAKRKLQGRVIACEAPRQLTLGWGGPAAESRVHFELTPRGDQVLLVVTHSQLYSREEMISVSAGWHTHLDILVAKLSGATPPSFWAQHTQLEMEYALRLEQQ
;
A
#
# COMPACT_ATOMS: atom_id res chain seq x y z
N VAL A 1 -21.93 1.00 3.81
CA VAL A 1 -20.49 1.21 3.91
C VAL A 1 -20.19 2.68 3.71
N ALA A 2 -19.56 3.29 4.70
CA ALA A 2 -19.17 4.69 4.60
C ALA A 2 -18.09 4.85 3.52
N LYS A 3 -18.35 5.74 2.56
CA LYS A 3 -17.34 6.12 1.58
C LYS A 3 -16.50 7.24 2.16
N ARG A 4 -15.20 7.05 2.21
CA ARG A 4 -14.25 8.09 2.57
C ARG A 4 -13.62 8.63 1.31
N LYS A 5 -13.55 9.96 1.22
CA LYS A 5 -12.78 10.62 0.18
C LYS A 5 -11.40 10.91 0.72
N LEU A 6 -10.39 10.42 0.01
CA LEU A 6 -9.00 10.72 0.32
C LEU A 6 -8.48 11.67 -0.75
N GLN A 7 -7.95 12.80 -0.30
CA GLN A 7 -7.31 13.73 -1.22
C GLN A 7 -5.85 13.36 -1.39
N GLY A 8 -5.37 13.45 -2.61
CA GLY A 8 -3.98 13.24 -2.93
C GLY A 8 -3.56 14.16 -4.05
N ARG A 9 -2.25 14.26 -4.27
CA ARG A 9 -1.71 15.04 -5.37
C ARG A 9 -0.56 14.28 -6.02
N VAL A 10 -0.38 14.48 -7.31
CA VAL A 10 0.76 13.90 -8.01
C VAL A 10 1.98 14.77 -7.77
N ILE A 11 3.00 14.20 -7.14
CA ILE A 11 4.27 14.88 -6.87
C ILE A 11 5.22 14.69 -8.05
N ALA A 12 5.32 13.47 -8.55
CA ALA A 12 6.17 13.14 -9.69
C ALA A 12 5.55 11.98 -10.45
N CYS A 13 5.69 12.01 -11.76
CA CYS A 13 5.21 10.94 -12.62
C CYS A 13 6.19 10.73 -13.78
N GLU A 14 6.72 9.53 -13.89
CA GLU A 14 7.54 9.11 -15.04
C GLU A 14 6.93 7.82 -15.58
N ALA A 15 5.85 7.98 -16.36
CA ALA A 15 5.15 6.84 -16.93
C ALA A 15 6.06 6.09 -17.92
N PRO A 16 6.01 4.76 -17.94
CA PRO A 16 5.19 3.86 -17.11
C PRO A 16 5.93 3.32 -15.89
N ARG A 17 6.98 3.95 -15.41
CA ARG A 17 7.90 3.36 -14.44
C ARG A 17 7.73 3.85 -13.01
N GLN A 18 7.41 5.13 -12.83
CA GLN A 18 7.37 5.71 -11.48
C GLN A 18 6.21 6.66 -11.32
N LEU A 19 5.63 6.63 -10.12
CA LEU A 19 4.58 7.55 -9.72
C LEU A 19 4.75 7.84 -8.23
N THR A 20 4.80 9.10 -7.86
CA THR A 20 4.86 9.52 -6.46
C THR A 20 3.64 10.38 -6.16
N LEU A 21 2.90 10.02 -5.14
CA LEU A 21 1.71 10.72 -4.69
C LEU A 21 1.90 11.30 -3.29
N GLY A 22 1.39 12.50 -3.08
CA GLY A 22 1.08 12.99 -1.75
C GLY A 22 -0.23 12.37 -1.31
N TRP A 23 -0.26 11.78 -0.14
CA TRP A 23 -1.38 10.98 0.36
C TRP A 23 -1.94 11.62 1.60
N GLY A 24 -3.21 11.99 1.56
CA GLY A 24 -3.88 12.70 2.63
C GLY A 24 -3.87 14.20 2.43
N GLY A 25 -4.39 14.95 3.41
CA GLY A 25 -4.47 16.40 3.36
C GLY A 25 -3.13 17.07 3.68
N PRO A 26 -3.02 18.41 3.41
CA PRO A 26 -1.75 19.12 3.58
C PRO A 26 -1.17 19.06 4.99
N ALA A 27 -2.03 18.96 6.01
CA ALA A 27 -1.57 18.95 7.40
C ALA A 27 -0.99 17.62 7.85
N ALA A 28 -1.29 16.53 7.12
CA ALA A 28 -0.88 15.17 7.48
C ALA A 28 -0.45 14.39 6.24
N GLU A 29 0.15 15.07 5.27
CA GLU A 29 0.54 14.43 4.02
C GLU A 29 1.67 13.43 4.24
N SER A 30 1.44 12.21 3.79
CA SER A 30 2.48 11.19 3.64
C SER A 30 2.80 11.01 2.16
N ARG A 31 3.77 10.18 1.84
CA ARG A 31 4.17 9.94 0.46
C ARG A 31 4.08 8.47 0.10
N VAL A 32 3.47 8.20 -1.05
CA VAL A 32 3.43 6.86 -1.64
C VAL A 32 4.19 6.90 -2.96
N HIS A 33 5.17 6.03 -3.08
CA HIS A 33 5.96 5.89 -4.30
C HIS A 33 5.72 4.51 -4.89
N PHE A 34 5.35 4.50 -6.17
CA PHE A 34 5.17 3.27 -6.96
C PHE A 34 6.31 3.17 -7.97
N GLU A 35 6.96 2.01 -8.02
CA GLU A 35 8.01 1.76 -8.98
C GLU A 35 7.74 0.44 -9.69
N LEU A 36 7.74 0.48 -11.02
CA LEU A 36 7.54 -0.68 -11.88
C LEU A 36 8.84 -1.01 -12.62
N THR A 37 9.34 -2.22 -12.43
CA THR A 37 10.57 -2.67 -13.06
C THR A 37 10.29 -3.93 -13.87
N PRO A 38 10.54 -3.92 -15.19
CA PRO A 38 10.39 -5.14 -16.00
C PRO A 38 11.37 -6.22 -15.56
N ARG A 39 10.90 -7.47 -15.49
CA ARG A 39 11.73 -8.64 -15.20
C ARG A 39 11.29 -9.79 -16.07
N GLY A 40 11.84 -9.88 -17.29
CA GLY A 40 11.44 -10.86 -18.29
C GLY A 40 10.00 -10.61 -18.71
N ASP A 41 9.14 -11.62 -18.55
CA ASP A 41 7.72 -11.55 -18.85
C ASP A 41 6.88 -11.07 -17.64
N GLN A 42 7.53 -10.64 -16.57
CA GLN A 42 6.88 -10.17 -15.36
C GLN A 42 7.28 -8.73 -15.08
N VAL A 43 6.54 -8.09 -14.18
CA VAL A 43 6.83 -6.74 -13.71
C VAL A 43 6.89 -6.76 -12.19
N LEU A 44 7.99 -6.22 -11.65
CA LEU A 44 8.10 -6.01 -10.21
C LEU A 44 7.48 -4.67 -9.85
N LEU A 45 6.48 -4.70 -8.98
CA LEU A 45 5.89 -3.49 -8.39
C LEU A 45 6.41 -3.34 -6.98
N VAL A 46 7.02 -2.19 -6.71
CA VAL A 46 7.44 -1.83 -5.35
C VAL A 46 6.63 -0.62 -4.90
N VAL A 47 5.95 -0.74 -3.77
CA VAL A 47 5.20 0.36 -3.16
C VAL A 47 5.93 0.78 -1.88
N THR A 48 6.31 2.04 -1.81
CA THR A 48 6.96 2.61 -0.62
C THR A 48 6.08 3.72 -0.08
N HIS A 49 5.60 3.56 1.14
CA HIS A 49 4.81 4.59 1.82
C HIS A 49 5.66 5.16 2.95
N SER A 50 5.98 6.42 2.86
CA SER A 50 6.91 7.09 3.79
C SER A 50 6.24 8.28 4.48
N GLN A 51 6.93 8.86 5.45
CA GLN A 51 6.44 9.99 6.25
C GLN A 51 5.22 9.60 7.08
N LEU A 52 5.30 8.41 7.70
CA LEU A 52 4.33 7.92 8.65
C LEU A 52 4.91 8.09 10.05
N TYR A 53 4.18 8.77 10.94
CA TYR A 53 4.74 9.27 12.19
C TYR A 53 4.28 8.52 13.44
N SER A 54 3.34 7.58 13.31
CA SER A 54 2.93 6.77 14.45
C SER A 54 3.06 5.28 14.13
N ARG A 55 3.25 4.50 15.18
CA ARG A 55 3.34 3.04 15.05
C ARG A 55 2.00 2.46 14.56
N GLU A 56 0.89 2.97 15.09
CA GLU A 56 -0.44 2.53 14.68
C GLU A 56 -0.70 2.81 13.21
N GLU A 57 -0.28 3.96 12.72
CA GLU A 57 -0.40 4.33 11.32
C GLU A 57 0.44 3.42 10.43
N MET A 58 1.67 3.13 10.83
CA MET A 58 2.55 2.23 10.08
C MET A 58 1.96 0.82 9.99
N ILE A 59 1.40 0.31 11.08
CA ILE A 59 0.75 -1.01 11.09
C ILE A 59 -0.46 -1.02 10.16
N SER A 60 -1.34 -0.04 10.29
CA SER A 60 -2.56 0.03 9.49
C SER A 60 -2.26 0.16 8.00
N VAL A 61 -1.34 1.04 7.63
CA VAL A 61 -0.95 1.27 6.25
C VAL A 61 -0.25 0.05 5.66
N SER A 62 0.67 -0.57 6.41
CA SER A 62 1.36 -1.77 5.94
C SER A 62 0.39 -2.90 5.67
N ALA A 63 -0.54 -3.14 6.60
CA ALA A 63 -1.58 -4.15 6.42
C ALA A 63 -2.51 -3.81 5.25
N GLY A 64 -2.83 -2.53 5.08
CA GLY A 64 -3.67 -2.05 3.98
C GLY A 64 -3.04 -2.33 2.62
N TRP A 65 -1.79 -1.92 2.42
CA TRP A 65 -1.09 -2.17 1.16
C TRP A 65 -0.92 -3.66 0.88
N HIS A 66 -0.52 -4.43 1.89
CA HIS A 66 -0.34 -5.87 1.74
C HIS A 66 -1.65 -6.54 1.33
N THR A 67 -2.77 -6.18 1.97
CA THR A 67 -4.08 -6.72 1.64
C THR A 67 -4.49 -6.37 0.20
N HIS A 68 -4.35 -5.10 -0.19
CA HIS A 68 -4.69 -4.67 -1.55
C HIS A 68 -3.82 -5.37 -2.60
N LEU A 69 -2.53 -5.52 -2.34
CA LEU A 69 -1.62 -6.17 -3.28
C LEU A 69 -1.92 -7.68 -3.40
N ASP A 70 -2.30 -8.34 -2.31
CA ASP A 70 -2.74 -9.74 -2.37
C ASP A 70 -3.99 -9.90 -3.21
N ILE A 71 -4.94 -8.96 -3.09
CA ILE A 71 -6.16 -8.96 -3.90
C ILE A 71 -5.81 -8.74 -5.38
N LEU A 72 -4.90 -7.82 -5.67
CA LEU A 72 -4.46 -7.57 -7.03
C LEU A 72 -3.84 -8.82 -7.66
N VAL A 73 -2.94 -9.47 -6.95
CA VAL A 73 -2.29 -10.70 -7.44
C VAL A 73 -3.33 -11.79 -7.68
N ALA A 74 -4.29 -11.97 -6.76
CA ALA A 74 -5.36 -12.96 -6.92
C ALA A 74 -6.18 -12.68 -8.18
N LYS A 75 -6.57 -11.42 -8.40
CA LYS A 75 -7.35 -11.05 -9.58
C LYS A 75 -6.57 -11.25 -10.87
N LEU A 76 -5.30 -10.92 -10.90
CA LEU A 76 -4.47 -11.09 -12.09
C LEU A 76 -4.22 -12.56 -12.42
N SER A 77 -4.20 -13.43 -11.42
CA SER A 77 -4.01 -14.87 -11.62
C SER A 77 -5.31 -15.66 -11.77
N GLY A 78 -6.46 -15.00 -11.70
CA GLY A 78 -7.76 -15.64 -11.79
C GLY A 78 -8.21 -16.38 -10.53
N ALA A 79 -7.52 -16.19 -9.42
CA ALA A 79 -7.87 -16.78 -8.14
C ALA A 79 -8.94 -15.95 -7.42
N THR A 80 -9.62 -16.57 -6.44
CA THR A 80 -10.56 -15.87 -5.59
C THR A 80 -9.80 -15.02 -4.58
N PRO A 81 -10.03 -13.69 -4.54
CA PRO A 81 -9.33 -12.85 -3.57
C PRO A 81 -9.80 -13.11 -2.14
N PRO A 82 -8.93 -12.90 -1.14
CA PRO A 82 -9.33 -13.03 0.26
C PRO A 82 -10.31 -11.93 0.66
N SER A 83 -11.03 -12.17 1.76
CA SER A 83 -11.86 -11.12 2.37
C SER A 83 -10.96 -9.99 2.86
N PHE A 84 -11.25 -8.75 2.44
CA PHE A 84 -10.40 -7.61 2.77
C PHE A 84 -10.21 -7.45 4.28
N TRP A 85 -11.30 -7.35 5.03
CA TRP A 85 -11.18 -7.05 6.46
C TRP A 85 -10.61 -8.19 7.28
N ALA A 86 -10.90 -9.44 6.91
CA ALA A 86 -10.29 -10.60 7.59
C ALA A 86 -8.78 -10.61 7.37
N GLN A 87 -8.34 -10.39 6.13
CA GLN A 87 -6.93 -10.34 5.78
C GLN A 87 -6.23 -9.16 6.44
N HIS A 88 -6.86 -7.98 6.42
CA HIS A 88 -6.32 -6.76 7.02
C HIS A 88 -6.10 -6.94 8.53
N THR A 89 -7.09 -7.49 9.23
CA THR A 89 -6.98 -7.71 10.67
C THR A 89 -5.84 -8.66 11.01
N GLN A 90 -5.69 -9.75 10.27
CA GLN A 90 -4.61 -10.69 10.48
C GLN A 90 -3.25 -10.06 10.23
N LEU A 91 -3.12 -9.27 9.16
CA LEU A 91 -1.87 -8.61 8.82
C LEU A 91 -1.51 -7.51 9.80
N GLU A 92 -2.49 -6.81 10.38
CA GLU A 92 -2.20 -5.85 11.44
C GLU A 92 -1.49 -6.51 12.62
N MET A 93 -1.94 -7.70 13.01
CA MET A 93 -1.31 -8.45 14.09
C MET A 93 0.12 -8.87 13.72
N GLU A 94 0.34 -9.33 12.49
CA GLU A 94 1.66 -9.74 12.03
C GLU A 94 2.63 -8.56 11.95
N TYR A 95 2.19 -7.42 11.42
CA TYR A 95 3.04 -6.23 11.33
C TYR A 95 3.35 -5.64 12.71
N ALA A 96 2.40 -5.70 13.64
CA ALA A 96 2.66 -5.28 15.02
C ALA A 96 3.82 -6.07 15.62
N LEU A 97 3.83 -7.39 15.42
CA LEU A 97 4.92 -8.24 15.91
C LEU A 97 6.24 -7.95 15.22
N ARG A 98 6.23 -7.74 13.91
CA ARG A 98 7.45 -7.43 13.16
C ARG A 98 8.08 -6.11 13.60
N LEU A 99 7.26 -5.10 13.85
CA LEU A 99 7.77 -3.80 14.28
C LEU A 99 8.34 -3.83 15.69
N GLU A 100 7.87 -4.73 16.54
CA GLU A 100 8.43 -4.92 17.87
C GLU A 100 9.83 -5.54 17.85
N GLN A 101 10.19 -6.21 16.76
CA GLN A 101 11.48 -6.90 16.62
C GLN A 101 12.58 -6.02 16.04
N GLN A 102 12.25 -4.78 15.71
CA GLN A 102 13.21 -3.84 15.13
C GLN A 102 13.88 -2.94 16.18
#